data_85cd2fa8485bc8fe72854062fa8f237b
#
_entry.id   85cd2fa8485bc8fe72854062fa8f237b
#
_cell.length_a   1.000
_cell.length_b   1.000
_cell.length_c   1.000
_cell.angle_alpha   90.00
_cell.angle_beta   90.00
_cell.angle_gamma   90.00
#
_symmetry.space_group_name_H-M   'P 1'
#
loop_
_entity.id
_entity.type
_entity.pdbx_description
1 polymer ?
#
loop_
_entity_poly.entity_id
_entity_poly.type
_entity_poly.pdbx_seq_one_letter_code
_entity_poly.pdbx_strand_id
1 'polypeptide(L)'
;MENYGVIILGAGNSSRLGQPKQLLMYKGRTLICQMAEEAIEAVGSPVVLVTGANAPQILEKLCGFAIEIVENDHWIEGMGSSISTGMKTLVKHEGLAGVIIMVCDQPFVNAALLRQLMDQQLIAGKGIIACTYDNTAGTPVLFTNTYFDALTALEGQEGAKRILQQSTDDLALVPFPLGALDIDTAEDYQRLLTGQVLADDN
;
A
#
# COMPACT_ATOMS: atom_id res chain seq x y z
N MET A 1 12.85 4.08 19.03
CA MET A 1 12.32 3.27 17.91
C MET A 1 12.39 4.14 16.67
N GLU A 2 12.80 3.58 15.55
CA GLU A 2 12.74 4.30 14.28
C GLU A 2 11.27 4.59 13.93
N ASN A 3 11.03 5.77 13.35
CA ASN A 3 9.68 6.23 13.01
C ASN A 3 9.43 5.98 11.52
N TYR A 4 8.41 5.21 11.18
CA TYR A 4 8.03 4.92 9.81
C TYR A 4 6.65 5.50 9.51
N GLY A 5 6.45 5.96 8.28
CA GLY A 5 5.13 6.33 7.79
C GLY A 5 4.54 5.26 6.87
N VAL A 6 3.23 5.37 6.62
CA VAL A 6 2.54 4.51 5.64
C VAL A 6 1.83 5.37 4.60
N ILE A 7 1.94 4.98 3.33
CA ILE A 7 1.12 5.51 2.23
C ILE A 7 0.20 4.40 1.73
N ILE A 8 -1.11 4.64 1.78
CA ILE A 8 -2.14 3.76 1.23
C ILE A 8 -2.56 4.32 -0.13
N LEU A 9 -2.37 3.55 -1.20
CA LEU A 9 -2.76 3.94 -2.55
C LEU A 9 -4.21 3.51 -2.81
N GLY A 10 -5.13 4.48 -2.82
CA GLY A 10 -6.57 4.28 -3.01
C GLY A 10 -7.17 5.10 -4.16
N ALA A 11 -6.35 5.62 -5.09
CA ALA A 11 -6.79 6.57 -6.13
C ALA A 11 -7.46 5.92 -7.36
N GLY A 12 -7.32 4.60 -7.56
CA GLY A 12 -7.80 3.89 -8.75
C GLY A 12 -9.32 3.86 -8.89
N ASN A 13 -9.82 3.82 -10.14
CA ASN A 13 -11.25 3.84 -10.47
C ASN A 13 -11.94 2.47 -10.51
N SER A 14 -11.18 1.36 -10.38
CA SER A 14 -11.72 -0.02 -10.36
C SER A 14 -12.62 -0.35 -11.57
N SER A 15 -12.25 0.09 -12.78
CA SER A 15 -13.10 0.03 -13.97
C SER A 15 -13.58 -1.38 -14.36
N ARG A 16 -12.75 -2.42 -14.12
CA ARG A 16 -13.09 -3.83 -14.41
C ARG A 16 -14.09 -4.42 -13.41
N LEU A 17 -14.11 -3.93 -12.18
CA LEU A 17 -14.99 -4.39 -11.12
C LEU A 17 -16.40 -3.76 -11.18
N GLY A 18 -16.55 -2.61 -11.86
CA GLY A 18 -17.81 -1.86 -11.96
C GLY A 18 -18.22 -1.11 -10.69
N GLN A 19 -17.45 -1.21 -9.62
CA GLN A 19 -17.63 -0.48 -8.36
C GLN A 19 -16.26 -0.22 -7.70
N PRO A 20 -16.15 0.81 -6.84
CA PRO A 20 -14.89 1.10 -6.17
C PRO A 20 -14.42 -0.07 -5.28
N LYS A 21 -13.26 -0.68 -5.60
CA LYS A 21 -12.72 -1.79 -4.80
C LYS A 21 -12.42 -1.39 -3.36
N GLN A 22 -12.09 -0.13 -3.13
CA GLN A 22 -11.88 0.45 -1.82
C GLN A 22 -13.08 0.26 -0.88
N LEU A 23 -14.29 0.24 -1.45
CA LEU A 23 -15.55 0.15 -0.71
C LEU A 23 -16.12 -1.26 -0.61
N LEU A 24 -15.46 -2.27 -1.17
CA LEU A 24 -15.86 -3.67 -1.04
C LEU A 24 -15.86 -4.11 0.42
N MET A 25 -16.90 -4.84 0.81
CA MET A 25 -17.04 -5.36 2.17
C MET A 25 -16.31 -6.68 2.34
N TYR A 26 -15.42 -6.75 3.31
CA TYR A 26 -14.77 -7.99 3.72
C TYR A 26 -14.75 -8.09 5.25
N LYS A 27 -15.21 -9.21 5.80
CA LYS A 27 -15.31 -9.45 7.27
C LYS A 27 -16.00 -8.30 8.03
N GLY A 28 -17.05 -7.72 7.44
CA GLY A 28 -17.86 -6.66 8.07
C GLY A 28 -17.31 -5.24 7.97
N ARG A 29 -16.21 -5.01 7.22
CA ARG A 29 -15.58 -3.70 7.00
C ARG A 29 -15.32 -3.47 5.52
N THR A 30 -15.19 -2.21 5.10
CA THR A 30 -14.68 -1.92 3.76
C THR A 30 -13.18 -2.17 3.70
N LEU A 31 -12.66 -2.55 2.53
CA LEU A 31 -11.22 -2.79 2.35
C LEU A 31 -10.39 -1.57 2.76
N ILE A 32 -10.83 -0.36 2.42
CA ILE A 32 -10.08 0.84 2.78
C ILE A 32 -10.05 1.07 4.30
N CYS A 33 -11.15 0.78 5.03
CA CYS A 33 -11.15 0.88 6.49
C CYS A 33 -10.20 -0.16 7.10
N GLN A 34 -10.23 -1.40 6.58
CA GLN A 34 -9.31 -2.43 7.04
C GLN A 34 -7.85 -2.01 6.83
N MET A 35 -7.49 -1.53 5.62
CA MET A 35 -6.11 -1.09 5.34
C MET A 35 -5.68 0.08 6.23
N ALA A 36 -6.58 1.03 6.50
CA ALA A 36 -6.29 2.15 7.39
C ALA A 36 -6.05 1.67 8.85
N GLU A 37 -6.88 0.75 9.36
CA GLU A 37 -6.70 0.18 10.70
C GLU A 37 -5.37 -0.57 10.83
N GLU A 38 -5.06 -1.44 9.86
CA GLU A 38 -3.81 -2.21 9.87
C GLU A 38 -2.57 -1.28 9.79
N ALA A 39 -2.63 -0.22 8.98
CA ALA A 39 -1.57 0.77 8.90
C ALA A 39 -1.38 1.52 10.24
N ILE A 40 -2.49 2.02 10.83
CA ILE A 40 -2.45 2.71 12.13
C ILE A 40 -1.93 1.77 13.22
N GLU A 41 -2.38 0.51 13.24
CA GLU A 41 -1.91 -0.46 14.22
C GLU A 41 -0.42 -0.76 14.07
N ALA A 42 0.11 -0.75 12.85
CA ALA A 42 1.52 -1.04 12.59
C ALA A 42 2.44 0.10 13.04
N VAL A 43 2.15 1.35 12.63
CA VAL A 43 3.07 2.50 12.80
C VAL A 43 2.54 3.60 13.72
N GLY A 44 1.25 3.60 14.05
CA GLY A 44 0.59 4.72 14.73
C GLY A 44 0.36 5.89 13.78
N SER A 45 1.38 6.72 13.57
CA SER A 45 1.33 7.91 12.71
C SER A 45 2.75 8.23 12.20
N PRO A 46 2.92 8.82 10.99
CA PRO A 46 1.86 9.24 10.06
C PRO A 46 1.36 8.13 9.14
N VAL A 47 0.07 8.14 8.85
CA VAL A 47 -0.56 7.33 7.79
C VAL A 47 -1.22 8.28 6.81
N VAL A 48 -0.85 8.19 5.53
CA VAL A 48 -1.38 9.00 4.43
C VAL A 48 -2.16 8.13 3.46
N LEU A 49 -3.43 8.45 3.24
CA LEU A 49 -4.22 7.85 2.16
C LEU A 49 -4.26 8.77 0.95
N VAL A 50 -3.88 8.24 -0.20
CA VAL A 50 -4.03 8.93 -1.48
C VAL A 50 -5.32 8.49 -2.16
N THR A 51 -6.23 9.43 -2.37
CA THR A 51 -7.51 9.22 -3.07
C THR A 51 -7.45 9.80 -4.49
N GLY A 52 -8.49 9.52 -5.29
CA GLY A 52 -8.63 10.03 -6.66
C GLY A 52 -10.07 9.84 -7.16
N ALA A 53 -10.33 8.91 -8.08
CA ALA A 53 -11.60 8.72 -8.76
C ALA A 53 -12.85 8.67 -7.86
N ASN A 54 -12.74 8.16 -6.63
CA ASN A 54 -13.87 7.90 -5.73
C ASN A 54 -13.71 8.62 -4.37
N ALA A 55 -12.97 9.74 -4.35
CA ALA A 55 -12.62 10.46 -3.12
C ALA A 55 -13.80 10.73 -2.18
N PRO A 56 -14.96 11.30 -2.62
CA PRO A 56 -16.05 11.61 -1.70
C PRO A 56 -16.60 10.39 -0.95
N GLN A 57 -16.75 9.26 -1.65
CA GLN A 57 -17.28 8.03 -1.07
C GLN A 57 -16.29 7.37 -0.07
N ILE A 58 -15.00 7.47 -0.36
CA ILE A 58 -13.92 6.95 0.51
C ILE A 58 -13.84 7.80 1.78
N LEU A 59 -13.88 9.13 1.65
CA LEU A 59 -13.84 10.07 2.78
C LEU A 59 -14.96 9.80 3.79
N GLU A 60 -16.18 9.52 3.32
CA GLU A 60 -17.32 9.20 4.18
C GLU A 60 -17.05 7.99 5.08
N LYS A 61 -16.36 6.96 4.56
CA LYS A 61 -16.07 5.72 5.30
C LYS A 61 -14.96 5.87 6.35
N LEU A 62 -14.08 6.85 6.17
CA LEU A 62 -12.89 7.07 7.00
C LEU A 62 -13.07 8.17 8.06
N CYS A 63 -14.30 8.66 8.22
CA CYS A 63 -14.60 9.65 9.27
C CYS A 63 -14.22 9.10 10.66
N GLY A 64 -13.33 9.83 11.34
CA GLY A 64 -12.83 9.45 12.67
C GLY A 64 -11.55 8.60 12.69
N PHE A 65 -11.00 8.22 11.53
CA PHE A 65 -9.68 7.61 11.46
C PHE A 65 -8.57 8.67 11.64
N ALA A 66 -7.53 8.33 12.39
CA ALA A 66 -6.36 9.19 12.61
C ALA A 66 -5.37 9.08 11.44
N ILE A 67 -5.82 9.45 10.23
CA ILE A 67 -5.02 9.42 9.00
C ILE A 67 -5.12 10.77 8.27
N GLU A 68 -4.08 11.09 7.49
CA GLU A 68 -4.13 12.21 6.55
C GLU A 68 -4.65 11.73 5.20
N ILE A 69 -5.59 12.46 4.61
CA ILE A 69 -6.13 12.13 3.30
C ILE A 69 -5.75 13.22 2.32
N VAL A 70 -5.15 12.82 1.20
CA VAL A 70 -4.77 13.71 0.10
C VAL A 70 -5.39 13.22 -1.20
N GLU A 71 -5.97 14.13 -1.96
CA GLU A 71 -6.51 13.83 -3.29
C GLU A 71 -5.44 14.03 -4.35
N ASN A 72 -5.32 13.05 -5.26
CA ASN A 72 -4.48 13.15 -6.44
C ASN A 72 -5.34 13.44 -7.66
N ASP A 73 -5.41 14.69 -8.10
CA ASP A 73 -6.15 15.11 -9.30
C ASP A 73 -5.58 14.48 -10.59
N HIS A 74 -4.33 14.03 -10.54
CA HIS A 74 -3.61 13.41 -11.66
C HIS A 74 -3.60 11.87 -11.61
N TRP A 75 -4.53 11.25 -10.87
CA TRP A 75 -4.57 9.79 -10.70
C TRP A 75 -4.63 9.00 -12.03
N ILE A 76 -5.19 9.60 -13.08
CA ILE A 76 -5.26 9.01 -14.43
C ILE A 76 -3.87 8.80 -15.04
N GLU A 77 -2.89 9.61 -14.66
CA GLU A 77 -1.51 9.50 -15.15
C GLU A 77 -0.82 8.21 -14.68
N GLY A 78 -1.29 7.63 -13.57
CA GLY A 78 -0.83 6.34 -13.07
C GLY A 78 -0.36 6.31 -11.63
N MET A 79 0.18 5.16 -11.23
CA MET A 79 0.56 4.90 -9.83
C MET A 79 1.69 5.82 -9.35
N GLY A 80 2.63 6.19 -10.22
CA GLY A 80 3.73 7.09 -9.88
C GLY A 80 3.25 8.44 -9.37
N SER A 81 2.23 9.04 -10.01
CA SER A 81 1.64 10.31 -9.56
C SER A 81 1.03 10.20 -8.16
N SER A 82 0.39 9.06 -7.85
CA SER A 82 -0.21 8.82 -6.53
C SER A 82 0.86 8.63 -5.45
N ILE A 83 1.94 7.91 -5.73
CA ILE A 83 3.07 7.78 -4.80
C ILE A 83 3.69 9.15 -4.52
N SER A 84 3.99 9.92 -5.57
CA SER A 84 4.54 11.27 -5.46
C SER A 84 3.65 12.19 -4.61
N THR A 85 2.32 12.16 -4.83
CA THR A 85 1.36 12.94 -4.05
C THR A 85 1.38 12.55 -2.57
N GLY A 86 1.37 11.25 -2.27
CA GLY A 86 1.49 10.74 -0.91
C GLY A 86 2.81 11.14 -0.24
N MET A 87 3.92 11.00 -0.96
CA MET A 87 5.24 11.40 -0.46
C MET A 87 5.34 12.88 -0.13
N LYS A 88 4.84 13.77 -1.00
CA LYS A 88 4.81 15.22 -0.75
C LYS A 88 4.05 15.61 0.53
N THR A 89 3.10 14.78 0.94
CA THR A 89 2.39 14.94 2.21
C THR A 89 3.19 14.34 3.35
N LEU A 90 3.70 13.12 3.19
CA LEU A 90 4.40 12.39 4.23
C LEU A 90 5.70 13.06 4.68
N VAL A 91 6.48 13.62 3.76
CA VAL A 91 7.77 14.25 4.06
C VAL A 91 7.67 15.53 4.90
N LYS A 92 6.46 16.04 5.14
CA LYS A 92 6.21 17.14 6.10
C LYS A 92 6.38 16.69 7.55
N HIS A 93 6.34 15.38 7.80
CA HIS A 93 6.62 14.79 9.11
C HIS A 93 8.13 14.56 9.24
N GLU A 94 8.73 15.22 10.20
CA GLU A 94 10.17 15.12 10.45
C GLU A 94 10.57 13.80 11.10
N GLY A 95 11.81 13.37 10.90
CA GLY A 95 12.41 12.24 11.61
C GLY A 95 11.93 10.85 11.16
N LEU A 96 11.34 10.73 9.96
CA LEU A 96 10.98 9.44 9.41
C LEU A 96 12.23 8.68 8.93
N ALA A 97 12.38 7.44 9.39
CA ALA A 97 13.40 6.50 8.93
C ALA A 97 13.03 5.88 7.58
N GLY A 98 11.72 5.77 7.28
CA GLY A 98 11.23 5.19 6.04
C GLY A 98 9.72 5.32 5.85
N VAL A 99 9.26 4.80 4.72
CA VAL A 99 7.85 4.74 4.32
C VAL A 99 7.49 3.35 3.84
N ILE A 100 6.32 2.85 4.25
CA ILE A 100 5.72 1.66 3.67
C ILE A 100 4.66 2.11 2.66
N ILE A 101 4.75 1.62 1.43
CA ILE A 101 3.74 1.83 0.38
C ILE A 101 2.92 0.56 0.26
N MET A 102 1.60 0.69 0.38
CA MET A 102 0.65 -0.40 0.25
C MET A 102 -0.54 0.00 -0.62
N VAL A 103 -1.24 -1.00 -1.15
CA VAL A 103 -2.43 -0.84 -1.99
C VAL A 103 -3.68 -1.30 -1.23
N CYS A 104 -4.87 -0.84 -1.67
CA CYS A 104 -6.13 -1.17 -0.98
C CYS A 104 -6.79 -2.47 -1.46
N ASP A 105 -6.24 -3.16 -2.44
CA ASP A 105 -6.79 -4.36 -3.07
C ASP A 105 -6.13 -5.68 -2.64
N GLN A 106 -5.17 -5.62 -1.72
CA GLN A 106 -4.54 -6.79 -1.09
C GLN A 106 -5.15 -7.05 0.30
N PRO A 107 -6.27 -7.78 0.40
CA PRO A 107 -7.09 -7.88 1.62
C PRO A 107 -6.43 -8.63 2.78
N PHE A 108 -5.30 -9.29 2.54
CA PHE A 108 -4.56 -10.07 3.52
C PHE A 108 -3.38 -9.32 4.14
N VAL A 109 -3.12 -8.08 3.71
CA VAL A 109 -2.15 -7.21 4.39
C VAL A 109 -2.65 -6.92 5.79
N ASN A 110 -1.74 -7.04 6.78
CA ASN A 110 -2.04 -6.81 8.17
C ASN A 110 -0.88 -6.13 8.91
N ALA A 111 -1.13 -5.63 10.10
CA ALA A 111 -0.14 -4.92 10.91
C ALA A 111 1.11 -5.77 11.21
N ALA A 112 0.96 -7.08 11.38
CA ALA A 112 2.09 -7.98 11.64
C ALA A 112 3.05 -8.03 10.44
N LEU A 113 2.52 -8.12 9.20
CA LEU A 113 3.33 -8.06 7.98
C LEU A 113 4.06 -6.72 7.84
N LEU A 114 3.38 -5.60 8.12
CA LEU A 114 4.00 -4.29 8.04
C LEU A 114 5.13 -4.14 9.08
N ARG A 115 4.94 -4.64 10.30
CA ARG A 115 6.01 -4.69 11.33
C ARG A 115 7.16 -5.61 10.89
N GLN A 116 6.86 -6.74 10.24
CA GLN A 116 7.88 -7.64 9.71
C GLN A 116 8.77 -6.96 8.66
N LEU A 117 8.22 -6.08 7.80
CA LEU A 117 9.02 -5.28 6.87
C LEU A 117 9.99 -4.36 7.63
N MET A 118 9.52 -3.68 8.68
CA MET A 118 10.36 -2.81 9.51
C MET A 118 11.47 -3.60 10.23
N ASP A 119 11.14 -4.73 10.83
CA ASP A 119 12.10 -5.60 11.50
C ASP A 119 13.14 -6.14 10.50
N GLN A 120 12.71 -6.56 9.31
CA GLN A 120 13.60 -7.03 8.26
C GLN A 120 14.53 -5.93 7.76
N GLN A 121 14.09 -4.68 7.72
CA GLN A 121 14.94 -3.54 7.38
C GLN A 121 16.09 -3.38 8.36
N LEU A 122 15.81 -3.47 9.67
CA LEU A 122 16.83 -3.40 10.74
C LEU A 122 17.82 -4.56 10.68
N ILE A 123 17.33 -5.77 10.34
CA ILE A 123 18.17 -6.97 10.27
C ILE A 123 19.05 -6.96 9.02
N ALA A 124 18.49 -6.66 7.86
CA ALA A 124 19.17 -6.74 6.58
C ALA A 124 20.05 -5.50 6.30
N GLY A 125 19.75 -4.35 6.91
CA GLY A 125 20.42 -3.08 6.65
C GLY A 125 20.24 -2.60 5.20
N LYS A 126 19.18 -3.07 4.52
CA LYS A 126 18.86 -2.70 3.14
C LYS A 126 17.93 -1.50 3.10
N GLY A 127 18.07 -0.68 2.06
CA GLY A 127 17.23 0.50 1.86
C GLY A 127 15.82 0.17 1.35
N ILE A 128 15.60 -1.03 0.81
CA ILE A 128 14.31 -1.49 0.30
C ILE A 128 13.99 -2.87 0.85
N ILE A 129 12.78 -3.03 1.44
CA ILE A 129 12.24 -4.31 1.85
C ILE A 129 10.90 -4.50 1.14
N ALA A 130 10.80 -5.44 0.22
CA ALA A 130 9.60 -5.70 -0.55
C ALA A 130 8.97 -7.05 -0.18
N CYS A 131 7.65 -7.13 -0.23
CA CYS A 131 6.98 -8.42 -0.23
C CYS A 131 7.28 -9.20 -1.51
N THR A 132 7.32 -10.53 -1.41
CA THR A 132 7.49 -11.40 -2.59
C THR A 132 6.37 -12.43 -2.67
N TYR A 133 5.79 -12.53 -3.85
CA TYR A 133 4.74 -13.47 -4.26
C TYR A 133 4.86 -13.71 -5.76
N ASP A 134 4.48 -14.88 -6.26
CA ASP A 134 4.57 -15.27 -7.68
C ASP A 134 5.93 -14.95 -8.33
N ASN A 135 7.02 -15.19 -7.57
CA ASN A 135 8.39 -14.88 -7.98
C ASN A 135 8.64 -13.42 -8.38
N THR A 136 7.85 -12.49 -7.87
CA THR A 136 8.02 -11.05 -8.09
C THR A 136 8.11 -10.29 -6.76
N ALA A 137 8.82 -9.17 -6.77
CA ALA A 137 8.80 -8.21 -5.66
C ALA A 137 7.68 -7.20 -5.86
N GLY A 138 6.91 -6.91 -4.79
CA GLY A 138 5.76 -6.02 -4.87
C GLY A 138 5.35 -5.45 -3.52
N THR A 139 4.14 -4.91 -3.49
CA THR A 139 3.51 -4.31 -2.30
C THR A 139 3.05 -5.37 -1.30
N PRO A 140 3.01 -5.02 -0.01
CA PRO A 140 3.61 -3.83 0.62
C PRO A 140 5.11 -3.78 0.47
N VAL A 141 5.64 -2.56 0.34
CA VAL A 141 7.09 -2.34 0.21
C VAL A 141 7.53 -1.18 1.10
N LEU A 142 8.60 -1.39 1.87
CA LEU A 142 9.25 -0.37 2.69
C LEU A 142 10.44 0.21 1.93
N PHE A 143 10.54 1.53 1.94
CA PHE A 143 11.71 2.30 1.50
C PHE A 143 12.24 3.12 2.66
N THR A 144 13.55 3.10 2.88
CA THR A 144 14.19 4.03 3.81
C THR A 144 14.18 5.47 3.28
N ASN A 145 14.46 6.43 4.13
CA ASN A 145 14.49 7.85 3.77
C ASN A 145 15.48 8.19 2.65
N THR A 146 16.47 7.33 2.37
CA THR A 146 17.37 7.45 1.22
C THR A 146 16.63 7.50 -0.12
N TYR A 147 15.44 6.91 -0.19
CA TYR A 147 14.63 6.84 -1.41
C TYR A 147 13.53 7.91 -1.50
N PHE A 148 13.38 8.79 -0.49
CA PHE A 148 12.30 9.77 -0.45
C PHE A 148 12.28 10.71 -1.65
N ASP A 149 13.44 11.21 -2.07
CA ASP A 149 13.54 12.09 -3.24
C ASP A 149 13.13 11.35 -4.52
N ALA A 150 13.59 10.10 -4.70
CA ALA A 150 13.25 9.27 -5.84
C ALA A 150 11.76 8.96 -5.90
N LEU A 151 11.13 8.64 -4.76
CA LEU A 151 9.69 8.39 -4.66
C LEU A 151 8.87 9.66 -4.90
N THR A 152 9.32 10.80 -4.39
CA THR A 152 8.66 12.10 -4.58
C THR A 152 8.71 12.57 -6.03
N ALA A 153 9.76 12.18 -6.77
CA ALA A 153 9.95 12.51 -8.18
C ALA A 153 9.27 11.53 -9.15
N LEU A 154 8.56 10.51 -8.67
CA LEU A 154 7.86 9.55 -9.54
C LEU A 154 6.75 10.24 -10.32
N GLU A 155 6.61 9.86 -11.59
CA GLU A 155 5.61 10.35 -12.53
C GLU A 155 4.96 9.17 -13.30
N GLY A 156 3.76 9.40 -13.84
CA GLY A 156 3.11 8.51 -14.80
C GLY A 156 2.83 7.11 -14.26
N GLN A 157 2.89 6.12 -15.17
CA GLN A 157 2.52 4.72 -14.90
C GLN A 157 3.61 3.93 -14.15
N GLU A 158 4.84 4.41 -14.15
CA GLU A 158 6.00 3.71 -13.57
C GLU A 158 6.03 3.81 -12.05
N GLY A 159 5.16 3.13 -11.36
CA GLY A 159 5.18 3.08 -9.89
C GLY A 159 6.55 2.71 -9.29
N ALA A 160 6.59 2.39 -8.01
CA ALA A 160 7.82 2.02 -7.29
C ALA A 160 8.57 0.83 -7.92
N LYS A 161 7.95 0.07 -8.84
CA LYS A 161 8.56 -1.10 -9.50
C LYS A 161 9.87 -0.75 -10.22
N ARG A 162 9.97 0.44 -10.83
CA ARG A 162 11.21 0.89 -11.46
C ARG A 162 12.36 1.04 -10.45
N ILE A 163 12.07 1.59 -9.27
CA ILE A 163 13.08 1.74 -8.20
C ILE A 163 13.54 0.35 -7.75
N LEU A 164 12.60 -0.60 -7.55
CA LEU A 164 12.94 -1.98 -7.18
C LEU A 164 13.89 -2.63 -8.19
N GLN A 165 13.61 -2.46 -9.49
CA GLN A 165 14.43 -3.05 -10.57
C GLN A 165 15.83 -2.42 -10.67
N GLN A 166 15.96 -1.14 -10.35
CA GLN A 166 17.24 -0.42 -10.42
C GLN A 166 18.11 -0.59 -9.16
N SER A 167 17.52 -1.05 -8.06
CA SER A 167 18.18 -1.13 -6.74
C SER A 167 18.23 -2.56 -6.20
N THR A 168 18.45 -3.55 -7.06
CA THR A 168 18.46 -4.97 -6.67
C THR A 168 19.51 -5.30 -5.61
N ASP A 169 20.63 -4.60 -5.58
CA ASP A 169 21.69 -4.79 -4.59
C ASP A 169 21.32 -4.24 -3.20
N ASP A 170 20.33 -3.34 -3.14
CA ASP A 170 19.83 -2.73 -1.90
C ASP A 170 18.41 -3.22 -1.53
N LEU A 171 18.00 -4.36 -2.08
CA LEU A 171 16.70 -4.99 -1.88
C LEU A 171 16.81 -6.22 -0.99
N ALA A 172 15.92 -6.35 -0.01
CA ALA A 172 15.63 -7.60 0.69
C ALA A 172 14.14 -7.96 0.52
N LEU A 173 13.83 -9.26 0.64
CA LEU A 173 12.51 -9.79 0.36
C LEU A 173 11.89 -10.42 1.62
N VAL A 174 10.58 -10.21 1.79
CA VAL A 174 9.75 -10.85 2.81
C VAL A 174 8.69 -11.69 2.10
N PRO A 175 8.64 -13.01 2.33
CA PRO A 175 7.61 -13.86 1.71
C PRO A 175 6.20 -13.45 2.15
N PHE A 176 5.33 -13.24 1.17
CA PHE A 176 3.91 -12.92 1.38
C PHE A 176 3.07 -13.59 0.28
N PRO A 177 2.91 -14.93 0.27
CA PRO A 177 2.20 -15.64 -0.79
C PRO A 177 0.80 -15.10 -1.08
N LEU A 178 0.07 -14.70 -0.02
CA LEU A 178 -1.27 -14.09 -0.15
C LEU A 178 -1.28 -12.72 -0.83
N GLY A 179 -0.12 -12.11 -1.07
CA GLY A 179 0.02 -10.86 -1.82
C GLY A 179 -0.27 -11.00 -3.32
N ALA A 180 -0.29 -12.24 -3.85
CA ALA A 180 -0.72 -12.52 -5.21
C ALA A 180 -2.23 -12.33 -5.46
N LEU A 181 -3.00 -12.16 -4.39
CA LEU A 181 -4.45 -12.11 -4.42
C LEU A 181 -4.95 -10.67 -4.44
N ASP A 182 -4.90 -10.05 -5.60
CA ASP A 182 -5.47 -8.74 -5.87
C ASP A 182 -6.94 -8.87 -6.26
N ILE A 183 -7.78 -7.96 -5.78
CA ILE A 183 -9.21 -7.91 -6.15
C ILE A 183 -9.38 -6.98 -7.35
N ASP A 184 -9.42 -7.55 -8.54
CA ASP A 184 -9.55 -6.80 -9.79
C ASP A 184 -10.90 -7.02 -10.49
N THR A 185 -11.52 -8.19 -10.27
CA THR A 185 -12.78 -8.61 -10.91
C THR A 185 -13.85 -9.00 -9.88
N ALA A 186 -15.09 -9.13 -10.34
CA ALA A 186 -16.18 -9.63 -9.52
C ALA A 186 -15.95 -11.09 -9.08
N GLU A 187 -15.30 -11.90 -9.92
CA GLU A 187 -14.90 -13.26 -9.61
C GLU A 187 -13.89 -13.32 -8.47
N ASP A 188 -12.85 -12.46 -8.50
CA ASP A 188 -11.86 -12.37 -7.42
C ASP A 188 -12.53 -12.02 -6.09
N TYR A 189 -13.47 -11.09 -6.12
CA TYR A 189 -14.22 -10.72 -4.93
C TYR A 189 -15.09 -11.87 -4.40
N GLN A 190 -15.76 -12.63 -5.28
CA GLN A 190 -16.53 -13.80 -4.86
C GLN A 190 -15.64 -14.90 -4.27
N ARG A 191 -14.47 -15.16 -4.86
CA ARG A 191 -13.47 -16.11 -4.31
C ARG A 191 -12.99 -15.68 -2.93
N LEU A 192 -12.75 -14.38 -2.71
CA LEU A 192 -12.40 -13.84 -1.39
C LEU A 192 -13.52 -14.12 -0.36
N LEU A 193 -14.79 -13.86 -0.71
CA LEU A 193 -15.92 -14.02 0.19
C LEU A 193 -16.20 -15.49 0.56
N THR A 194 -15.96 -16.42 -0.36
CA THR A 194 -16.17 -17.86 -0.15
C THR A 194 -15.00 -18.56 0.55
N GLY A 195 -13.88 -17.87 0.74
CA GLY A 195 -12.65 -18.44 1.32
C GLY A 195 -11.94 -19.45 0.42
N GLN A 196 -12.34 -19.58 -0.84
CA GLN A 196 -11.71 -20.49 -1.82
C GLN A 196 -10.25 -20.12 -2.08
N VAL A 197 -9.89 -18.88 -1.89
CA VAL A 197 -8.54 -18.35 -2.01
C VAL A 197 -7.54 -18.99 -1.02
N LEU A 198 -8.01 -19.42 0.14
CA LEU A 198 -7.16 -20.04 1.18
C LEU A 198 -7.05 -21.57 1.01
N ALA A 199 -7.82 -22.17 0.10
CA ALA A 199 -7.86 -23.61 -0.10
C ALA A 199 -6.89 -24.10 -1.18
N ASP A 200 -6.50 -23.21 -2.11
CA ASP A 200 -5.62 -23.56 -3.25
C ASP A 200 -4.12 -23.49 -2.88
N ASP A 201 -3.75 -22.99 -1.69
CA ASP A 201 -2.37 -22.84 -1.18
C ASP A 201 -1.97 -23.89 -0.10
N ASN A 202 -2.71 -25.02 0.04
CA ASN A 202 -2.36 -26.12 0.94
C ASN A 202 -1.87 -27.37 0.22
#